data_0e679ab707f787f529e1cb04842f5b97
#
_entry.id   0e679ab707f787f529e1cb04842f5b97
#
_cell.length_a   1.000
_cell.length_b   1.000
_cell.length_c   1.000
_cell.angle_alpha   90.00
_cell.angle_beta   90.00
_cell.angle_gamma   90.00
#
_symmetry.space_group_name_H-M   'P 1'
#
loop_
_entity.id
_entity.type
_entity.pdbx_description
1 polymer ?
#
loop_
_entity_poly.entity_id
_entity_poly.type
_entity_poly.pdbx_seq_one_letter_code
_entity_poly.pdbx_strand_id
1 'polypeptide(L)'
;MAAQSRGADSNLKQELLERGFRFDFFQAVRLLARVYPDRQAVGDNANPSKEVVRFRAHQSLAFPPSAIAEIRQARDERRPAEMTVAFMGLTGPQGVLPLYYTELMLERLQAKDPTLRDFFDAFNHRMISLFFRAWEKHHCTVGFEQWLLKGKEDRFARCLFAFAGLGTSGLRDRLTIDDRSVLRYVG
;
A
#
# COMPACT_ATOMS: atom_id res chain seq x y z
N MET A 1 15.81 5.93 22.80
CA MET A 1 15.40 5.98 21.36
C MET A 1 14.06 5.32 21.05
N ALA A 2 13.63 4.22 21.66
CA ALA A 2 12.36 3.55 21.37
C ALA A 2 11.08 4.32 21.74
N ALA A 3 11.11 5.22 22.71
CA ALA A 3 9.94 6.00 23.14
C ALA A 3 9.59 7.16 22.18
N GLN A 4 10.60 7.79 21.57
CA GLN A 4 10.38 8.86 20.58
C GLN A 4 9.82 8.34 19.25
N SER A 5 10.19 7.13 18.86
CA SER A 5 9.65 6.46 17.66
C SER A 5 8.14 6.21 17.79
N ARG A 6 7.68 5.70 18.92
CA ARG A 6 6.23 5.40 19.13
C ARG A 6 5.34 6.65 19.11
N GLY A 7 5.83 7.79 19.61
CA GLY A 7 5.10 9.06 19.57
C GLY A 7 4.96 9.61 18.15
N ALA A 8 6.01 9.51 17.34
CA ALA A 8 6.01 9.92 15.94
C ALA A 8 5.09 9.03 15.09
N ASP A 9 5.10 7.71 15.32
CA ASP A 9 4.26 6.77 14.58
C ASP A 9 2.77 6.93 14.91
N SER A 10 2.41 7.25 16.17
CA SER A 10 1.03 7.52 16.58
C SER A 10 0.49 8.81 15.93
N ASN A 11 1.29 9.86 15.86
CA ASN A 11 0.92 11.12 15.22
C ASN A 11 0.76 10.93 13.70
N LEU A 12 1.69 10.20 13.07
CA LEU A 12 1.62 9.88 11.64
C LEU A 12 0.38 9.06 11.29
N LYS A 13 0.05 8.07 12.13
CA LYS A 13 -1.17 7.26 11.98
C LYS A 13 -2.42 8.14 12.04
N GLN A 14 -2.49 9.03 13.02
CA GLN A 14 -3.61 9.95 13.17
C GLN A 14 -3.74 10.89 11.97
N GLU A 15 -2.64 11.46 11.51
CA GLU A 15 -2.64 12.35 10.35
C GLU A 15 -3.06 11.63 9.05
N LEU A 16 -2.64 10.37 8.84
CA LEU A 16 -3.08 9.55 7.71
C LEU A 16 -4.59 9.28 7.75
N LEU A 17 -5.15 9.01 8.92
CA LEU A 17 -6.59 8.73 9.07
C LEU A 17 -7.44 9.98 8.94
N GLU A 18 -7.00 11.13 9.51
CA GLU A 18 -7.77 12.37 9.50
C GLU A 18 -7.61 13.16 8.20
N ARG A 19 -6.43 13.10 7.58
CA ARG A 19 -6.05 13.93 6.42
C ARG A 19 -5.48 13.10 5.27
N GLY A 20 -5.93 11.86 5.09
CA GLY A 20 -5.47 10.95 4.04
C GLY A 20 -5.49 11.55 2.64
N PHE A 21 -6.45 12.45 2.36
CA PHE A 21 -6.60 13.15 1.09
C PHE A 21 -5.43 14.10 0.73
N ARG A 22 -4.55 14.45 1.70
CA ARG A 22 -3.37 15.29 1.47
C ARG A 22 -2.14 14.51 1.01
N PHE A 23 -2.18 13.19 1.16
CA PHE A 23 -1.07 12.32 0.81
C PHE A 23 -1.19 11.83 -0.63
N ASP A 24 -0.04 11.67 -1.28
CA ASP A 24 0.03 10.88 -2.51
C ASP A 24 -0.33 9.42 -2.22
N PHE A 25 -1.02 8.77 -3.15
CA PHE A 25 -1.48 7.38 -3.01
C PHE A 25 -0.35 6.41 -2.65
N PHE A 26 0.75 6.45 -3.40
CA PHE A 26 1.87 5.54 -3.17
C PHE A 26 2.54 5.79 -1.82
N GLN A 27 2.68 7.06 -1.46
CA GLN A 27 3.24 7.43 -0.17
C GLN A 27 2.34 7.00 0.99
N ALA A 28 1.03 7.18 0.89
CA ALA A 28 0.09 6.75 1.92
C ALA A 28 0.14 5.23 2.16
N VAL A 29 0.21 4.41 1.10
CA VAL A 29 0.35 2.96 1.22
C VAL A 29 1.67 2.57 1.88
N ARG A 30 2.79 3.21 1.52
CA ARG A 30 4.09 2.99 2.16
C ARG A 30 4.06 3.33 3.66
N LEU A 31 3.48 4.47 4.01
CA LEU A 31 3.36 4.88 5.42
C LEU A 31 2.47 3.93 6.22
N LEU A 32 1.35 3.47 5.65
CA LEU A 32 0.53 2.44 6.27
C LEU A 32 1.30 1.13 6.49
N ALA A 33 2.16 0.73 5.55
CA ALA A 33 3.00 -0.46 5.70
C ALA A 33 4.01 -0.32 6.86
N ARG A 34 4.47 0.89 7.17
CA ARG A 34 5.34 1.17 8.33
C ARG A 34 4.56 1.20 9.64
N VAL A 35 3.35 1.77 9.62
CA VAL A 35 2.47 1.83 10.80
C VAL A 35 2.00 0.44 11.22
N TYR A 36 1.83 -0.48 10.25
CA TYR A 36 1.36 -1.85 10.49
C TYR A 36 2.37 -2.90 9.99
N PRO A 37 3.55 -3.03 10.63
CA PRO A 37 4.62 -3.90 10.16
C PRO A 37 4.26 -5.39 10.17
N ASP A 38 3.36 -5.80 11.08
CA ASP A 38 2.91 -7.19 11.23
C ASP A 38 1.98 -7.66 10.09
N ARG A 39 1.51 -6.72 9.25
CA ARG A 39 0.63 -7.04 8.12
C ARG A 39 1.40 -7.31 6.84
N GLN A 40 0.79 -8.07 5.96
CA GLN A 40 1.38 -8.41 4.68
C GLN A 40 1.37 -7.21 3.72
N ALA A 41 2.34 -7.17 2.82
CA ALA A 41 2.38 -6.15 1.77
C ALA A 41 1.16 -6.27 0.84
N VAL A 42 0.74 -5.13 0.31
CA VAL A 42 -0.36 -5.03 -0.64
C VAL A 42 -0.08 -5.90 -1.87
N GLY A 43 -1.05 -6.71 -2.27
CA GLY A 43 -0.99 -7.54 -3.46
C GLY A 43 -0.02 -8.73 -3.40
N ASP A 44 0.57 -9.03 -2.24
CA ASP A 44 1.52 -10.15 -2.09
C ASP A 44 0.79 -11.48 -1.80
N ASN A 45 -0.44 -11.44 -1.31
CA ASN A 45 -1.18 -12.64 -0.93
C ASN A 45 -2.54 -12.75 -1.63
N ALA A 46 -3.06 -13.98 -1.66
CA ALA A 46 -4.42 -14.25 -2.12
C ALA A 46 -5.49 -13.82 -1.10
N ASN A 47 -5.13 -13.57 0.17
CA ASN A 47 -6.07 -13.19 1.23
C ASN A 47 -5.97 -11.70 1.57
N PRO A 48 -6.90 -10.86 1.05
CA PRO A 48 -6.91 -9.41 1.28
C PRO A 48 -7.08 -9.00 2.75
N SER A 49 -7.61 -9.87 3.61
CA SER A 49 -7.81 -9.56 5.03
C SER A 49 -6.50 -9.49 5.82
N LYS A 50 -5.42 -10.08 5.31
CA LYS A 50 -4.09 -10.05 5.92
C LYS A 50 -3.23 -8.89 5.45
N GLU A 51 -3.63 -8.21 4.38
CA GLU A 51 -2.90 -7.08 3.82
C GLU A 51 -2.98 -5.84 4.72
N VAL A 52 -2.06 -4.90 4.50
CA VAL A 52 -1.98 -3.64 5.26
C VAL A 52 -3.23 -2.79 5.07
N VAL A 53 -3.74 -2.75 3.84
CA VAL A 53 -4.87 -1.89 3.46
C VAL A 53 -5.81 -2.61 2.50
N ARG A 54 -7.11 -2.36 2.67
CA ARG A 54 -8.15 -2.76 1.72
C ARG A 54 -8.58 -1.56 0.91
N PHE A 55 -8.43 -1.65 -0.40
CA PHE A 55 -8.84 -0.59 -1.32
C PHE A 55 -10.33 -0.70 -1.68
N ARG A 56 -10.96 0.46 -1.82
CA ARG A 56 -12.31 0.65 -2.34
C ARG A 56 -12.30 1.75 -3.39
N ALA A 57 -13.22 1.68 -4.36
CA ALA A 57 -13.43 2.77 -5.29
C ALA A 57 -14.43 3.79 -4.71
N HIS A 58 -14.12 5.08 -4.89
CA HIS A 58 -15.01 6.16 -4.49
C HIS A 58 -16.26 6.20 -5.39
N GLN A 59 -17.44 6.07 -4.80
CA GLN A 59 -18.71 6.09 -5.52
C GLN A 59 -19.29 7.50 -5.48
N SER A 60 -19.13 8.25 -6.58
CA SER A 60 -19.63 9.61 -6.74
C SER A 60 -19.75 9.94 -8.21
N LEU A 61 -20.60 10.90 -8.53
CA LEU A 61 -20.67 11.54 -9.87
C LEU A 61 -19.88 12.86 -9.91
N ALA A 62 -19.44 13.36 -8.75
CA ALA A 62 -18.67 14.59 -8.67
C ALA A 62 -17.20 14.35 -9.00
N PHE A 63 -16.53 15.36 -9.55
CA PHE A 63 -15.09 15.33 -9.78
C PHE A 63 -14.34 15.22 -8.43
N PRO A 64 -13.44 14.26 -8.27
CA PRO A 64 -12.76 14.06 -7.00
C PRO A 64 -11.67 15.13 -6.78
N PRO A 65 -11.57 15.72 -5.58
CA PRO A 65 -10.57 16.74 -5.28
C PRO A 65 -9.16 16.16 -5.06
N SER A 66 -9.07 14.86 -4.83
CA SER A 66 -7.80 14.17 -4.52
C SER A 66 -7.84 12.72 -4.95
N ALA A 67 -6.66 12.10 -5.08
CA ALA A 67 -6.54 10.68 -5.41
C ALA A 67 -7.08 9.75 -4.31
N ILE A 68 -6.95 10.15 -3.05
CA ILE A 68 -7.48 9.45 -1.88
C ILE A 68 -8.67 10.25 -1.36
N ALA A 69 -9.86 9.65 -1.34
CA ALA A 69 -11.04 10.28 -0.77
C ALA A 69 -11.01 10.21 0.76
N GLU A 70 -10.67 9.05 1.32
CA GLU A 70 -10.57 8.84 2.77
C GLU A 70 -9.75 7.60 3.12
N ILE A 71 -9.20 7.59 4.34
CA ILE A 71 -8.60 6.42 4.96
C ILE A 71 -9.32 6.19 6.28
N ARG A 72 -9.89 5.01 6.47
CA ARG A 72 -10.58 4.62 7.69
C ARG A 72 -9.87 3.45 8.37
N GLN A 73 -9.74 3.52 9.68
CA GLN A 73 -9.38 2.33 10.44
C GLN A 73 -10.60 1.42 10.52
N ALA A 74 -10.42 0.12 10.28
CA ALA A 74 -11.48 -0.83 10.50
C ALA A 74 -11.89 -0.85 11.99
N ARG A 75 -13.17 -1.08 12.26
CA ARG A 75 -13.70 -1.17 13.64
C ARG A 75 -13.03 -2.27 14.47
N ASP A 76 -12.56 -3.32 13.80
CA ASP A 76 -11.80 -4.41 14.38
C ASP A 76 -10.32 -4.24 13.98
N GLU A 77 -9.43 -4.12 14.96
CA GLU A 77 -7.98 -4.00 14.74
C GLU A 77 -7.38 -5.18 13.97
N ARG A 78 -8.07 -6.32 13.95
CA ARG A 78 -7.69 -7.50 13.16
C ARG A 78 -7.91 -7.31 11.65
N ARG A 79 -8.72 -6.32 11.25
CA ARG A 79 -8.98 -6.02 9.84
C ARG A 79 -8.00 -4.97 9.31
N PRO A 80 -7.70 -4.98 7.99
CA PRO A 80 -6.89 -3.93 7.37
C PRO A 80 -7.57 -2.57 7.45
N ALA A 81 -6.78 -1.50 7.41
CA ALA A 81 -7.32 -0.16 7.17
C ALA A 81 -8.04 -0.14 5.80
N GLU A 82 -9.12 0.62 5.69
CA GLU A 82 -9.84 0.80 4.42
C GLU A 82 -9.40 2.13 3.79
N MET A 83 -8.98 2.09 2.53
CA MET A 83 -8.62 3.27 1.75
C MET A 83 -9.55 3.39 0.55
N THR A 84 -10.31 4.48 0.48
CA THR A 84 -11.17 4.80 -0.66
C THR A 84 -10.40 5.68 -1.63
N VAL A 85 -10.17 5.18 -2.85
CA VAL A 85 -9.47 5.91 -3.91
C VAL A 85 -10.45 6.41 -4.98
N ALA A 86 -10.10 7.52 -5.61
CA ALA A 86 -10.95 8.18 -6.59
C ALA A 86 -10.36 8.18 -8.02
N PHE A 87 -9.10 7.77 -8.17
CA PHE A 87 -8.39 7.79 -9.47
C PHE A 87 -8.53 6.50 -10.28
N MET A 88 -9.02 5.40 -9.68
CA MET A 88 -9.15 4.10 -10.34
C MET A 88 -10.33 3.33 -9.75
N GLY A 89 -11.14 2.73 -10.62
CA GLY A 89 -12.24 1.86 -10.23
C GLY A 89 -13.03 1.36 -11.43
N LEU A 90 -13.89 0.37 -11.22
CA LEU A 90 -14.87 -0.07 -12.22
C LEU A 90 -16.00 0.94 -12.35
N THR A 91 -16.42 1.54 -11.24
CA THR A 91 -17.48 2.56 -11.13
C THR A 91 -16.94 3.79 -10.40
N GLY A 92 -17.69 4.89 -10.40
CA GLY A 92 -17.30 6.14 -9.78
C GLY A 92 -16.81 7.19 -10.79
N PRO A 93 -16.15 8.28 -10.33
CA PRO A 93 -15.83 9.45 -11.17
C PRO A 93 -14.95 9.14 -12.38
N GLN A 94 -14.06 8.16 -12.23
CA GLN A 94 -13.14 7.67 -13.27
C GLN A 94 -13.35 6.18 -13.54
N GLY A 95 -14.59 5.71 -13.37
CA GLY A 95 -14.97 4.33 -13.64
C GLY A 95 -14.88 3.99 -15.12
N VAL A 96 -14.37 2.78 -15.42
CA VAL A 96 -14.28 2.29 -16.81
C VAL A 96 -15.60 1.72 -17.33
N LEU A 97 -16.53 1.39 -16.43
CA LEU A 97 -17.88 0.96 -16.81
C LEU A 97 -18.75 2.14 -17.20
N PRO A 98 -19.79 1.94 -18.04
CA PRO A 98 -20.75 2.99 -18.38
C PRO A 98 -21.37 3.64 -17.13
N LEU A 99 -21.68 4.93 -17.23
CA LEU A 99 -22.20 5.76 -16.14
C LEU A 99 -23.41 5.15 -15.43
N TYR A 100 -24.27 4.48 -16.18
CA TYR A 100 -25.42 3.75 -15.67
C TYR A 100 -25.09 2.82 -14.48
N TYR A 101 -23.92 2.15 -14.50
CA TYR A 101 -23.52 1.29 -13.38
C TYR A 101 -23.17 2.10 -12.12
N THR A 102 -22.63 3.30 -12.28
CA THR A 102 -22.38 4.21 -11.16
C THR A 102 -23.69 4.74 -10.57
N GLU A 103 -24.66 5.10 -11.41
CA GLU A 103 -25.98 5.53 -10.99
C GLU A 103 -26.72 4.41 -10.24
N LEU A 104 -26.76 3.21 -10.80
CA LEU A 104 -27.32 2.03 -10.16
C LEU A 104 -26.64 1.76 -8.80
N MET A 105 -25.32 1.91 -8.74
CA MET A 105 -24.54 1.74 -7.50
C MET A 105 -25.01 2.75 -6.44
N LEU A 106 -25.14 4.01 -6.81
CA LEU A 106 -25.57 5.07 -5.89
C LEU A 106 -27.01 4.85 -5.40
N GLU A 107 -27.90 4.42 -6.30
CA GLU A 107 -29.28 4.05 -5.94
C GLU A 107 -29.31 2.91 -4.90
N ARG A 108 -28.54 1.84 -5.12
CA ARG A 108 -28.44 0.73 -4.18
C ARG A 108 -27.87 1.16 -2.83
N LEU A 109 -26.84 2.01 -2.83
CA LEU A 109 -26.26 2.54 -1.59
C LEU A 109 -27.26 3.42 -0.82
N GLN A 110 -28.10 4.21 -1.50
CA GLN A 110 -29.20 4.96 -0.88
C GLN A 110 -30.25 4.02 -0.25
N ALA A 111 -30.53 2.90 -0.91
CA ALA A 111 -31.37 1.83 -0.39
C ALA A 111 -30.71 1.00 0.73
N LYS A 112 -29.49 1.38 1.19
CA LYS A 112 -28.68 0.66 2.20
C LYS A 112 -28.29 -0.76 1.78
N ASP A 113 -28.25 -1.04 0.49
CA ASP A 113 -27.77 -2.29 -0.08
C ASP A 113 -26.33 -2.14 -0.61
N PRO A 114 -25.32 -2.60 0.12
CA PRO A 114 -23.92 -2.49 -0.28
C PRO A 114 -23.45 -3.66 -1.18
N THR A 115 -24.31 -4.62 -1.48
CA THR A 115 -23.93 -5.91 -2.12
C THR A 115 -23.19 -5.70 -3.44
N LEU A 116 -23.72 -4.86 -4.33
CA LEU A 116 -23.13 -4.57 -5.63
C LEU A 116 -21.78 -3.85 -5.47
N ARG A 117 -21.67 -2.90 -4.54
CA ARG A 117 -20.42 -2.20 -4.22
C ARG A 117 -19.37 -3.19 -3.73
N ASP A 118 -19.71 -4.04 -2.78
CA ASP A 118 -18.75 -4.97 -2.17
C ASP A 118 -18.29 -6.02 -3.19
N PHE A 119 -19.15 -6.39 -4.14
CA PHE A 119 -18.79 -7.23 -5.27
C PHE A 119 -17.75 -6.55 -6.19
N PHE A 120 -18.00 -5.31 -6.63
CA PHE A 120 -17.04 -4.57 -7.46
C PHE A 120 -15.75 -4.23 -6.68
N ASP A 121 -15.84 -3.96 -5.39
CA ASP A 121 -14.68 -3.66 -4.57
C ASP A 121 -13.73 -4.86 -4.40
N ALA A 122 -14.20 -6.08 -4.59
CA ALA A 122 -13.31 -7.24 -4.65
C ALA A 122 -12.35 -7.15 -5.86
N PHE A 123 -12.84 -6.72 -7.02
CA PHE A 123 -12.04 -6.51 -8.22
C PHE A 123 -11.20 -5.22 -8.10
N ASN A 124 -11.81 -4.13 -7.66
CA ASN A 124 -11.14 -2.85 -7.46
C ASN A 124 -9.92 -3.01 -6.56
N HIS A 125 -10.08 -3.66 -5.43
CA HIS A 125 -8.99 -3.95 -4.52
C HIS A 125 -7.82 -4.65 -5.22
N ARG A 126 -8.10 -5.70 -6.01
CA ARG A 126 -7.05 -6.45 -6.72
C ARG A 126 -6.35 -5.61 -7.79
N MET A 127 -7.10 -4.86 -8.58
CA MET A 127 -6.55 -3.98 -9.63
C MET A 127 -5.66 -2.89 -9.03
N ILE A 128 -6.14 -2.19 -7.99
CA ILE A 128 -5.38 -1.13 -7.31
C ILE A 128 -4.13 -1.71 -6.64
N SER A 129 -4.23 -2.89 -6.03
CA SER A 129 -3.09 -3.60 -5.45
C SER A 129 -2.03 -3.93 -6.49
N LEU A 130 -2.44 -4.42 -7.66
CA LEU A 130 -1.51 -4.72 -8.77
C LEU A 130 -0.89 -3.44 -9.35
N PHE A 131 -1.64 -2.35 -9.42
CA PHE A 131 -1.13 -1.05 -9.83
C PHE A 131 -0.04 -0.54 -8.88
N PHE A 132 -0.27 -0.63 -7.56
CA PHE A 132 0.75 -0.31 -6.56
C PHE A 132 2.01 -1.18 -6.74
N ARG A 133 1.83 -2.50 -6.92
CA ARG A 133 2.94 -3.45 -7.14
C ARG A 133 3.72 -3.17 -8.42
N ALA A 134 3.04 -2.78 -9.49
CA ALA A 134 3.70 -2.39 -10.74
C ALA A 134 4.58 -1.15 -10.53
N TRP A 135 4.08 -0.15 -9.79
CA TRP A 135 4.86 1.03 -9.43
C TRP A 135 6.05 0.68 -8.51
N GLU A 136 5.81 -0.09 -7.45
CA GLU A 136 6.84 -0.54 -6.49
C GLU A 136 8.01 -1.24 -7.20
N LYS A 137 7.72 -2.10 -8.17
CA LYS A 137 8.72 -2.83 -8.94
C LYS A 137 9.74 -1.92 -9.65
N HIS A 138 9.34 -0.71 -10.02
CA HIS A 138 10.19 0.26 -10.71
C HIS A 138 10.86 1.27 -9.76
N HIS A 139 10.62 1.17 -8.44
CA HIS A 139 11.18 2.06 -7.43
C HIS A 139 12.07 1.28 -6.47
N CYS A 140 13.37 1.17 -6.78
CA CYS A 140 14.34 0.42 -6.00
C CYS A 140 14.43 0.86 -4.53
N THR A 141 14.21 2.15 -4.25
CA THR A 141 14.19 2.67 -2.88
C THR A 141 13.06 2.09 -2.05
N VAL A 142 11.90 1.82 -2.65
CA VAL A 142 10.74 1.23 -1.97
C VAL A 142 10.98 -0.25 -1.73
N GLY A 143 11.55 -0.97 -2.70
CA GLY A 143 11.97 -2.36 -2.54
C GLY A 143 12.98 -2.52 -1.41
N PHE A 144 13.95 -1.62 -1.33
CA PHE A 144 14.93 -1.59 -0.24
C PHE A 144 14.28 -1.33 1.13
N GLU A 145 13.33 -0.39 1.21
CA GLU A 145 12.57 -0.12 2.44
C GLU A 145 11.78 -1.35 2.90
N GLN A 146 11.13 -2.06 1.98
CA GLN A 146 10.42 -3.31 2.28
C GLN A 146 11.37 -4.41 2.76
N TRP A 147 12.57 -4.49 2.20
CA TRP A 147 13.58 -5.41 2.70
C TRP A 147 13.99 -5.09 4.14
N LEU A 148 14.22 -3.81 4.47
CA LEU A 148 14.54 -3.40 5.84
C LEU A 148 13.41 -3.74 6.83
N LEU A 149 12.15 -3.57 6.42
CA LEU A 149 10.99 -3.79 7.29
C LEU A 149 10.61 -5.27 7.43
N LYS A 150 10.75 -6.05 6.38
CA LYS A 150 10.21 -7.43 6.30
C LYS A 150 11.26 -8.52 6.07
N GLY A 151 12.54 -8.15 5.95
CA GLY A 151 13.62 -9.10 5.72
C GLY A 151 13.63 -9.79 4.36
N LYS A 152 12.68 -9.44 3.45
CA LYS A 152 12.59 -10.02 2.10
C LYS A 152 13.50 -9.25 1.15
N GLU A 153 14.66 -9.83 0.85
CA GLU A 153 15.67 -9.21 0.00
C GLU A 153 15.10 -8.81 -1.37
N ASP A 154 15.29 -7.54 -1.73
CA ASP A 154 14.92 -7.01 -3.03
C ASP A 154 15.86 -7.49 -4.15
N ARG A 155 15.31 -7.62 -5.37
CA ARG A 155 16.09 -8.05 -6.55
C ARG A 155 17.22 -7.09 -6.88
N PHE A 156 16.98 -5.78 -6.74
CA PHE A 156 17.98 -4.76 -7.01
C PHE A 156 19.13 -4.83 -6.00
N ALA A 157 18.81 -4.94 -4.71
CA ALA A 157 19.82 -5.15 -3.66
C ALA A 157 20.66 -6.41 -3.93
N ARG A 158 20.01 -7.51 -4.36
CA ARG A 158 20.73 -8.74 -4.73
C ARG A 158 21.72 -8.51 -5.88
N CYS A 159 21.33 -7.77 -6.91
CA CYS A 159 22.24 -7.42 -8.00
C CYS A 159 23.42 -6.58 -7.53
N LEU A 160 23.17 -5.58 -6.65
CA LEU A 160 24.26 -4.77 -6.08
C LEU A 160 25.23 -5.63 -5.25
N PHE A 161 24.73 -6.54 -4.44
CA PHE A 161 25.59 -7.48 -3.71
C PHE A 161 26.39 -8.38 -4.65
N ALA A 162 25.79 -8.83 -5.75
CA ALA A 162 26.50 -9.63 -6.75
C ALA A 162 27.64 -8.83 -7.40
N PHE A 163 27.41 -7.55 -7.73
CA PHE A 163 28.48 -6.67 -8.24
C PHE A 163 29.60 -6.41 -7.22
N ALA A 164 29.23 -6.32 -5.93
CA ALA A 164 30.21 -6.19 -4.85
C ALA A 164 30.96 -7.50 -4.54
N GLY A 165 30.71 -8.59 -5.27
CA GLY A 165 31.32 -9.91 -4.99
C GLY A 165 30.65 -10.68 -3.85
N LEU A 166 29.58 -10.16 -3.25
CA LEU A 166 28.83 -10.75 -2.14
C LEU A 166 27.57 -11.51 -2.60
N GLY A 167 27.49 -11.87 -3.88
CA GLY A 167 26.34 -12.58 -4.46
C GLY A 167 26.25 -14.06 -4.13
N THR A 168 27.36 -14.69 -3.74
CA THR A 168 27.40 -16.12 -3.42
C THR A 168 26.92 -16.38 -1.99
N SER A 169 26.13 -17.45 -1.82
CA SER A 169 25.67 -17.87 -0.50
C SER A 169 26.87 -18.17 0.41
N GLY A 170 26.81 -17.71 1.66
CA GLY A 170 27.85 -17.91 2.67
C GLY A 170 29.00 -16.90 2.63
N LEU A 171 28.99 -15.90 1.74
CA LEU A 171 29.96 -14.79 1.78
C LEU A 171 29.48 -13.61 2.62
N ARG A 172 28.15 -13.49 2.81
CA ARG A 172 27.54 -12.44 3.62
C ARG A 172 27.66 -12.72 5.11
N ASP A 173 27.57 -11.65 5.90
CA ASP A 173 27.61 -11.68 7.38
C ASP A 173 28.90 -12.27 7.95
N ARG A 174 30.00 -12.22 7.19
CA ARG A 174 31.34 -12.68 7.62
C ARG A 174 32.21 -11.56 8.18
N LEU A 175 31.94 -10.34 7.78
CA LEU A 175 32.67 -9.17 8.23
C LEU A 175 32.06 -8.65 9.52
N THR A 176 32.87 -7.98 10.34
CA THR A 176 32.39 -7.25 11.52
C THR A 176 31.62 -5.98 11.16
N ILE A 177 31.62 -5.61 9.87
CA ILE A 177 30.93 -4.46 9.29
C ILE A 177 29.69 -4.98 8.57
N ASP A 178 28.55 -4.27 8.72
CA ASP A 178 27.32 -4.59 7.97
C ASP A 178 27.63 -4.58 6.45
N ASP A 179 27.32 -5.67 5.78
CA ASP A 179 27.54 -5.85 4.34
C ASP A 179 26.90 -4.74 3.50
N ARG A 180 25.81 -4.13 4.01
CA ARG A 180 25.18 -2.95 3.37
C ARG A 180 26.10 -1.73 3.35
N SER A 181 26.96 -1.61 4.35
CA SER A 181 27.96 -0.53 4.39
C SER A 181 29.00 -0.71 3.28
N VAL A 182 29.32 -1.97 2.90
CA VAL A 182 30.24 -2.27 1.80
C VAL A 182 29.71 -1.76 0.48
N LEU A 183 28.39 -1.87 0.22
CA LEU A 183 27.76 -1.38 -1.01
C LEU A 183 27.97 0.12 -1.24
N ARG A 184 28.13 0.90 -0.18
CA ARG A 184 28.39 2.35 -0.26
C ARG A 184 29.76 2.69 -0.85
N TYR A 185 30.70 1.77 -0.75
CA TYR A 185 32.11 1.99 -1.15
C TYR A 185 32.50 1.25 -2.42
N VAL A 186 31.61 0.50 -3.03
CA VAL A 186 31.86 -0.31 -4.24
C VAL A 186 31.46 0.45 -5.53
N GLY A 187 30.98 1.71 -5.43
CA GLY A 187 30.61 2.56 -6.57
C GLY A 187 31.75 3.41 -7.10
#